data_2fcabfd76d453fb95bcf043e5397add9
#
_entry.id   2fcabfd76d453fb95bcf043e5397add9
#
_cell.length_a   1.000
_cell.length_b   1.000
_cell.length_c   1.000
_cell.angle_alpha   90.00
_cell.angle_beta   90.00
_cell.angle_gamma   90.00
#
_symmetry.space_group_name_H-M   'P 1'
#
loop_
_entity.id
_entity.type
_entity.pdbx_description
1 polymer ?
#
loop_
_entity_poly.entity_id
_entity_poly.type
_entity_poly.pdbx_seq_one_letter_code
_entity_poly.pdbx_strand_id
1 'polypeptide(L)'
;NYTINVTNAGAGAYSLSGTDRNGAVSGNNAQINLNVNDNLTLSMNASGHPLFIKTTNSTGTSYQVTNPVAGGQGNVTGSITWTPSAAGTYHYNCQYHSAMHGLIVVT
;
A
#
# COMPACT_ATOMS: atom_id res chain seq x y z
N ASN A 1 -1.72 -4.93 14.51
CA ASN A 1 -2.55 -5.00 13.30
C ASN A 1 -3.07 -3.61 12.95
N TYR A 2 -2.83 -3.19 11.72
CA TYR A 2 -3.27 -1.88 11.24
C TYR A 2 -4.10 -2.06 9.98
N THR A 3 -5.25 -1.38 9.93
CA THR A 3 -6.14 -1.40 8.78
C THR A 3 -6.25 0.00 8.20
N ILE A 4 -6.04 0.11 6.90
CA ILE A 4 -6.17 1.35 6.15
C ILE A 4 -7.15 1.13 5.01
N ASN A 5 -8.17 1.98 4.94
CA ASN A 5 -9.11 1.98 3.83
C ASN A 5 -8.49 2.73 2.65
N VAL A 6 -8.56 2.15 1.46
CA VAL A 6 -7.98 2.71 0.25
C VAL A 6 -9.06 2.89 -0.80
N THR A 7 -9.25 4.13 -1.21
CA THR A 7 -10.09 4.49 -2.36
C THR A 7 -9.20 5.22 -3.38
N ASN A 8 -9.74 5.53 -4.54
CA ASN A 8 -9.00 6.34 -5.52
C ASN A 8 -9.59 7.74 -5.62
N ALA A 9 -8.70 8.71 -5.77
CA ALA A 9 -9.03 10.10 -6.10
C ALA A 9 -8.76 10.30 -7.59
N GLY A 10 -9.71 9.89 -8.44
CA GLY A 10 -9.50 9.83 -9.88
C GLY A 10 -8.38 8.85 -10.23
N ALA A 11 -7.56 9.19 -11.22
CA ALA A 11 -6.36 8.44 -11.60
C ALA A 11 -5.08 9.11 -11.09
N GLY A 12 -5.19 10.09 -10.19
CA GLY A 12 -4.05 10.87 -9.70
C GLY A 12 -3.54 10.48 -8.33
N ALA A 13 -4.34 9.76 -7.54
CA ALA A 13 -3.93 9.39 -6.18
C ALA A 13 -4.77 8.23 -5.63
N TYR A 14 -4.19 7.50 -4.68
CA TYR A 14 -4.95 6.71 -3.71
C TYR A 14 -5.28 7.58 -2.52
N SER A 15 -6.55 7.56 -2.08
CA SER A 15 -6.99 8.24 -0.88
C SER A 15 -7.04 7.24 0.27
N LEU A 16 -6.30 7.51 1.33
CA LEU A 16 -6.15 6.63 2.47
C LEU A 16 -6.88 7.17 3.69
N SER A 17 -7.46 6.26 4.48
CA SER A 17 -7.96 6.59 5.82
C SER A 17 -7.87 5.37 6.72
N GLY A 18 -7.31 5.57 7.91
CA GLY A 18 -7.13 4.49 8.89
C GLY A 18 -6.08 4.82 9.91
N THR A 19 -5.36 3.80 10.35
CA THR A 19 -4.32 3.95 11.35
C THR A 19 -3.09 3.13 10.98
N ASP A 20 -1.93 3.64 11.35
CA ASP A 20 -0.66 2.94 11.32
C ASP A 20 0.04 3.03 12.68
N ARG A 21 1.32 2.67 12.74
CA ARG A 21 2.06 2.68 14.00
C ARG A 21 2.18 4.09 14.60
N ASN A 22 2.11 5.13 13.80
CA ASN A 22 2.23 6.51 14.24
C ASN A 22 0.88 7.19 14.52
N GLY A 23 -0.24 6.48 14.33
CA GLY A 23 -1.58 7.00 14.56
C GLY A 23 -2.39 7.15 13.29
N ALA A 24 -3.19 8.21 13.17
CA ALA A 24 -4.09 8.39 12.05
C ALA A 24 -3.35 8.57 10.73
N VAL A 25 -3.82 7.84 9.70
CA VAL A 25 -3.39 7.99 8.31
C VAL A 25 -4.56 8.54 7.51
N SER A 26 -4.34 9.62 6.78
CA SER A 26 -5.41 10.28 6.04
C SER A 26 -4.84 11.08 4.88
N GLY A 27 -5.51 11.02 3.74
CA GLY A 27 -5.21 11.86 2.59
C GLY A 27 -4.72 11.12 1.36
N ASN A 28 -4.46 11.88 0.31
CA ASN A 28 -4.03 11.36 -0.98
C ASN A 28 -2.56 10.93 -0.92
N ASN A 29 -2.28 9.71 -1.36
CA ASN A 29 -0.94 9.12 -1.36
C ASN A 29 -0.23 9.24 -0.01
N ALA A 30 -0.98 9.10 1.10
CA ALA A 30 -0.44 9.26 2.44
C ALA A 30 0.65 8.22 2.72
N GLN A 31 1.65 8.63 3.49
CA GLN A 31 2.69 7.72 3.97
C GLN A 31 2.13 6.79 5.02
N ILE A 32 2.54 5.53 4.96
CA ILE A 32 2.23 4.50 5.96
C ILE A 32 3.50 4.18 6.73
N ASN A 33 3.43 4.13 8.06
CA ASN A 33 4.56 3.84 8.92
C ASN A 33 4.30 2.54 9.70
N LEU A 34 5.25 1.62 9.65
CA LEU A 34 5.18 0.32 10.30
C LEU A 34 6.51 0.01 10.98
N ASN A 35 6.47 -0.93 11.93
CA ASN A 35 7.66 -1.65 12.37
C ASN A 35 7.71 -3.01 11.68
N VAL A 36 8.90 -3.60 11.65
CA VAL A 36 9.08 -5.00 11.25
C VAL A 36 8.10 -5.87 12.04
N ASN A 37 7.46 -6.82 11.36
CA ASN A 37 6.45 -7.74 11.88
C ASN A 37 5.08 -7.14 12.19
N ASP A 38 4.84 -5.87 11.92
CA ASP A 38 3.48 -5.33 11.97
C ASP A 38 2.64 -5.94 10.84
N ASN A 39 1.36 -6.19 11.13
CA ASN A 39 0.42 -6.66 10.11
C ASN A 39 -0.34 -5.46 9.53
N LEU A 40 -0.18 -5.25 8.23
CA LEU A 40 -0.90 -4.23 7.47
C LEU A 40 -2.02 -4.89 6.67
N THR A 41 -3.22 -4.32 6.76
CA THR A 41 -4.34 -4.66 5.89
C THR A 41 -4.78 -3.40 5.15
N LEU A 42 -4.71 -3.44 3.83
CA LEU A 42 -5.30 -2.40 2.97
C LEU A 42 -6.68 -2.90 2.54
N SER A 43 -7.73 -2.23 2.99
CA SER A 43 -9.09 -2.53 2.58
C SER A 43 -9.39 -1.73 1.31
N MET A 44 -9.44 -2.42 0.18
CA MET A 44 -9.47 -1.80 -1.15
C MET A 44 -10.88 -1.52 -1.64
N ASN A 45 -11.06 -0.33 -2.17
CA ASN A 45 -12.24 0.06 -2.95
C ASN A 45 -11.81 1.07 -4.01
N ALA A 46 -11.04 0.61 -4.97
CA ALA A 46 -10.41 1.44 -6.02
C ALA A 46 -10.54 0.74 -7.38
N SER A 47 -11.77 0.58 -7.86
CA SER A 47 -12.04 -0.11 -9.12
C SER A 47 -11.25 0.51 -10.27
N GLY A 48 -10.62 -0.35 -11.07
CA GLY A 48 -9.75 0.06 -12.18
C GLY A 48 -8.34 0.47 -11.79
N HIS A 49 -7.98 0.41 -10.50
CA HIS A 49 -6.67 0.82 -10.01
C HIS A 49 -6.03 -0.28 -9.14
N PRO A 50 -5.50 -1.36 -9.76
CA PRO A 50 -4.84 -2.44 -9.02
C PRO A 50 -3.64 -1.93 -8.25
N LEU A 51 -3.62 -2.18 -6.93
CA LEU A 51 -2.54 -1.74 -6.05
C LEU A 51 -1.54 -2.87 -5.80
N PHE A 52 -0.26 -2.56 -5.92
CA PHE A 52 0.84 -3.46 -5.58
C PHE A 52 1.72 -2.84 -4.51
N ILE A 53 2.12 -3.65 -3.52
CA ILE A 53 3.18 -3.28 -2.58
C ILE A 53 4.51 -3.72 -3.17
N LYS A 54 5.43 -2.77 -3.33
CA LYS A 54 6.66 -2.96 -4.10
C LYS A 54 7.90 -2.50 -3.34
N THR A 55 9.03 -2.98 -3.80
CA THR A 55 10.35 -2.55 -3.30
C THR A 55 10.83 -1.28 -3.99
N THR A 56 10.22 -0.86 -5.10
CA THR A 56 10.59 0.34 -5.85
C THR A 56 9.35 1.07 -6.35
N ASN A 57 9.48 2.37 -6.59
CA ASN A 57 8.42 3.20 -7.18
C ASN A 57 8.36 2.95 -8.69
N SER A 58 7.38 2.17 -9.11
CA SER A 58 7.21 1.83 -10.53
C SER A 58 5.78 1.39 -10.81
N THR A 59 5.34 1.59 -12.04
CA THR A 59 4.09 1.01 -12.54
C THR A 59 4.32 -0.44 -12.98
N GLY A 60 3.25 -1.11 -13.38
CA GLY A 60 3.31 -2.50 -13.81
C GLY A 60 3.26 -3.47 -12.63
N THR A 61 3.73 -4.68 -12.85
CA THR A 61 3.63 -5.78 -11.89
C THR A 61 4.98 -6.26 -11.36
N SER A 62 6.06 -5.61 -11.75
CA SER A 62 7.42 -5.96 -11.30
C SER A 62 7.70 -5.41 -9.89
N TYR A 63 8.74 -5.95 -9.26
CA TYR A 63 9.26 -5.50 -7.97
C TYR A 63 8.28 -5.64 -6.80
N GLN A 64 7.35 -6.58 -6.87
CA GLN A 64 6.47 -6.90 -5.75
C GLN A 64 7.29 -7.41 -4.56
N VAL A 65 6.85 -7.08 -3.34
CA VAL A 65 7.45 -7.67 -2.14
C VAL A 65 7.29 -9.18 -2.16
N THR A 66 8.35 -9.92 -1.83
CA THR A 66 8.40 -11.37 -1.98
C THR A 66 8.64 -12.12 -0.67
N ASN A 67 9.06 -11.44 0.39
CA ASN A 67 9.33 -12.08 1.68
C ASN A 67 9.04 -11.11 2.84
N PRO A 68 7.94 -11.27 3.56
CA PRO A 68 6.80 -12.13 3.21
C PRO A 68 6.04 -11.58 2.00
N VAL A 69 5.37 -12.48 1.29
CA VAL A 69 4.57 -12.10 0.12
C VAL A 69 3.30 -11.39 0.60
N ALA A 70 2.97 -10.25 -0.03
CA ALA A 70 1.70 -9.59 0.24
C ALA A 70 0.55 -10.42 -0.34
N GLY A 71 -0.42 -10.79 0.49
CA GLY A 71 -1.65 -11.43 0.05
C GLY A 71 -2.55 -10.44 -0.66
N GLY A 72 -3.13 -10.81 -1.80
CA GLY A 72 -4.07 -9.97 -2.55
C GLY A 72 -3.42 -8.89 -3.40
N GLN A 73 -2.13 -9.01 -3.74
CA GLN A 73 -1.46 -8.07 -4.64
C GLN A 73 -2.28 -7.84 -5.92
N GLY A 74 -2.48 -6.57 -6.27
CA GLY A 74 -3.26 -6.18 -7.43
C GLY A 74 -4.77 -6.13 -7.23
N ASN A 75 -5.26 -6.35 -6.01
CA ASN A 75 -6.68 -6.22 -5.74
C ASN A 75 -7.15 -4.79 -5.94
N VAL A 76 -8.34 -4.65 -6.55
CA VAL A 76 -9.08 -3.38 -6.64
C VAL A 76 -10.18 -3.31 -5.60
N THR A 77 -10.65 -4.46 -5.13
CA THR A 77 -11.61 -4.64 -4.04
C THR A 77 -11.12 -5.76 -3.13
N GLY A 78 -11.69 -5.86 -1.93
CA GLY A 78 -11.22 -6.82 -0.93
C GLY A 78 -10.00 -6.31 -0.19
N SER A 79 -9.12 -7.19 0.23
CA SER A 79 -7.99 -6.83 1.09
C SER A 79 -6.65 -7.19 0.48
N ILE A 80 -5.66 -6.34 0.72
CA ILE A 80 -4.25 -6.64 0.52
C ILE A 80 -3.61 -6.69 1.90
N THR A 81 -2.92 -7.78 2.25
CA THR A 81 -2.28 -7.94 3.54
C THR A 81 -0.78 -8.10 3.38
N TRP A 82 -0.02 -7.52 4.31
CA TRP A 82 1.43 -7.62 4.28
C TRP A 82 2.01 -7.50 5.69
N THR A 83 3.00 -8.33 5.97
CA THR A 83 3.78 -8.27 7.21
C THR A 83 5.24 -8.14 6.82
N PRO A 84 5.84 -6.94 6.91
CA PRO A 84 7.23 -6.75 6.52
C PRO A 84 8.18 -7.51 7.45
N SER A 85 9.18 -8.16 6.88
CA SER A 85 10.22 -8.87 7.64
C SER A 85 11.52 -8.08 7.75
N ALA A 86 11.66 -6.98 7.03
CA ALA A 86 12.86 -6.17 7.02
C ALA A 86 12.52 -4.68 7.00
N ALA A 87 13.29 -3.88 7.73
CA ALA A 87 13.19 -2.43 7.69
C ALA A 87 13.60 -1.89 6.32
N GLY A 88 13.03 -0.78 5.95
CA GLY A 88 13.31 -0.13 4.68
C GLY A 88 12.17 0.75 4.22
N THR A 89 12.35 1.35 3.06
CA THR A 89 11.32 2.13 2.40
C THR A 89 10.73 1.32 1.26
N TYR A 90 9.43 1.09 1.35
CA TYR A 90 8.64 0.37 0.35
C TYR A 90 7.63 1.34 -0.27
N HIS A 91 6.91 0.85 -1.27
CA HIS A 91 6.00 1.68 -2.05
C HIS A 91 4.68 0.97 -2.29
N TYR A 92 3.59 1.71 -2.33
CA TYR A 92 2.36 1.20 -2.91
C TYR A 92 2.09 1.97 -4.20
N ASN A 93 1.82 1.23 -5.27
CA ASN A 93 1.68 1.79 -6.62
C ASN A 93 0.46 1.22 -7.33
N CYS A 94 -0.20 2.06 -8.11
CA CYS A 94 -1.15 1.58 -9.11
C CYS A 94 -0.40 0.93 -10.28
N GLN A 95 -0.95 -0.15 -10.82
CA GLN A 95 -0.37 -0.85 -11.96
C GLN A 95 -0.25 0.06 -13.19
N TYR A 96 -1.18 0.99 -13.39
CA TYR A 96 -1.33 1.74 -14.63
C TYR A 96 -1.01 3.23 -14.52
N HIS A 97 -1.00 3.81 -13.33
CA HIS A 97 -0.90 5.26 -13.14
C HIS A 97 0.23 5.59 -12.16
N SER A 98 1.31 6.17 -12.68
CA SER A 98 2.50 6.48 -11.88
C SER A 98 2.25 7.51 -10.78
N ALA A 99 1.26 8.39 -10.94
CA ALA A 99 0.89 9.38 -9.93
C ALA A 99 0.25 8.77 -8.69
N MET A 100 -0.34 7.57 -8.80
CA MET A 100 -0.96 6.84 -7.70
C MET A 100 0.11 6.03 -6.97
N HIS A 101 0.85 6.70 -6.10
CA HIS A 101 2.00 6.15 -5.40
C HIS A 101 2.15 6.78 -4.03
N GLY A 102 2.49 5.97 -3.05
CA GLY A 102 2.86 6.44 -1.72
C GLY A 102 3.95 5.58 -1.09
N LEU A 103 4.50 6.05 0.02
CA LEU A 103 5.58 5.38 0.73
C LEU A 103 5.03 4.51 1.86
N ILE A 104 5.67 3.37 2.08
CA ILE A 104 5.53 2.57 3.30
C ILE A 104 6.91 2.51 3.95
N VAL A 105 7.07 3.16 5.09
CA VAL A 105 8.34 3.20 5.81
C VAL A 105 8.28 2.20 6.95
N VAL A 106 9.20 1.24 6.94
CA VAL A 106 9.30 0.17 7.95
C VAL A 106 10.57 0.37 8.76
N THR A 107 10.43 0.45 10.06
CA THR A 107 11.56 0.60 10.97
C THR A 107 11.74 -0.59 11.92
#